data_f03ac2a865733205f56bb8cc5cdaa8a0
#
_entry.id   f03ac2a865733205f56bb8cc5cdaa8a0
#
_cell.length_a   1.000
_cell.length_b   1.000
_cell.length_c   1.000
_cell.angle_alpha   90.00
_cell.angle_beta   90.00
_cell.angle_gamma   90.00
#
_symmetry.space_group_name_H-M   'P 1'
#
loop_
_entity.id
_entity.type
_entity.pdbx_description
1 polymer ?
#
loop_
_entity_poly.entity_id
_entity_poly.type
_entity_poly.pdbx_seq_one_letter_code
_entity_poly.pdbx_strand_id
1 'polypeptide(L)'
;MLQFPREDYRLHVGWRTIKTAITAMLVAVVYCLLERNPAFACIGVIFGLGTDMPDSIKNGGNRLFGTLIGGLLAIAVFWVYLRFYPQGGHSMLLALLLGAAIVVLILLCQYFWPGGVQPGGVVLCIVLFSTPVETYVAYSLNRIFDTAVGVIVALLVNYFLPRERVVAFWEK
;
A
#
# COMPACT_ATOMS: atom_id res chain seq x y z
N MET A 1 7.57 -18.74 29.60
CA MET A 1 6.34 -19.17 28.89
C MET A 1 5.40 -17.97 28.89
N LEU A 2 5.31 -17.25 27.76
CA LEU A 2 4.39 -16.11 27.60
C LEU A 2 2.98 -16.67 27.52
N GLN A 3 2.19 -16.52 28.59
CA GLN A 3 0.76 -16.78 28.56
C GLN A 3 0.07 -15.62 27.87
N PHE A 4 -0.32 -15.80 26.61
CA PHE A 4 -1.26 -14.88 25.97
C PHE A 4 -2.63 -15.11 26.64
N PRO A 5 -3.30 -14.04 27.13
CA PRO A 5 -4.65 -14.18 27.65
C PRO A 5 -5.53 -14.73 26.51
N ARG A 6 -6.19 -15.87 26.74
CA ARG A 6 -7.27 -16.36 25.87
C ARG A 6 -8.47 -15.46 26.10
N GLU A 7 -8.47 -14.29 25.45
CA GLU A 7 -9.72 -13.58 25.24
C GLU A 7 -10.59 -14.48 24.35
N ASP A 8 -11.84 -14.67 24.73
CA ASP A 8 -12.87 -15.34 23.93
C ASP A 8 -13.00 -14.62 22.60
N TYR A 9 -12.22 -15.03 21.58
CA TYR A 9 -12.29 -14.52 20.23
C TYR A 9 -13.61 -14.99 19.60
N ARG A 10 -14.71 -14.29 19.93
CA ARG A 10 -15.94 -14.42 19.16
C ARG A 10 -15.69 -13.79 17.79
N LEU A 11 -15.63 -14.62 16.77
CA LEU A 11 -15.53 -14.17 15.38
C LEU A 11 -16.72 -13.24 15.08
N HIS A 12 -16.47 -11.95 15.02
CA HIS A 12 -17.50 -10.96 14.68
C HIS A 12 -17.23 -10.44 13.27
N VAL A 13 -18.12 -10.77 12.33
CA VAL A 13 -18.12 -10.16 11.00
C VAL A 13 -18.77 -8.79 11.12
N GLY A 14 -17.95 -7.77 11.35
CA GLY A 14 -18.43 -6.40 11.47
C GLY A 14 -18.70 -5.75 10.09
N TRP A 15 -19.45 -4.64 10.10
CA TRP A 15 -19.75 -3.86 8.89
C TRP A 15 -18.51 -3.45 8.10
N ARG A 16 -17.41 -3.10 8.77
CA ARG A 16 -16.13 -2.80 8.12
C ARG A 16 -15.64 -3.97 7.26
N THR A 17 -15.72 -5.21 7.78
CA THR A 17 -15.27 -6.41 7.07
C THR A 17 -16.04 -6.61 5.76
N ILE A 18 -17.37 -6.53 5.82
CA ILE A 18 -18.25 -6.70 4.66
C ILE A 18 -17.98 -5.60 3.64
N LYS A 19 -17.93 -4.33 4.08
CA LYS A 19 -17.67 -3.17 3.24
C LYS A 19 -16.31 -3.30 2.53
N THR A 20 -15.27 -3.71 3.23
CA THR A 20 -13.93 -3.90 2.67
C THR A 20 -13.92 -5.00 1.62
N ALA A 21 -14.55 -6.15 1.92
CA ALA A 21 -14.61 -7.28 0.99
C ALA A 21 -15.35 -6.93 -0.30
N ILE A 22 -16.53 -6.30 -0.20
CA ILE A 22 -17.33 -5.89 -1.36
C ILE A 22 -16.56 -4.84 -2.19
N THR A 23 -15.96 -3.84 -1.54
CA THR A 23 -15.22 -2.80 -2.26
C THR A 23 -14.00 -3.38 -2.98
N ALA A 24 -13.22 -4.23 -2.32
CA ALA A 24 -12.07 -4.89 -2.95
C ALA A 24 -12.49 -5.78 -4.13
N MET A 25 -13.61 -6.52 -4.00
CA MET A 25 -14.17 -7.33 -5.08
C MET A 25 -14.59 -6.46 -6.27
N LEU A 26 -15.29 -5.36 -6.05
CA LEU A 26 -15.73 -4.45 -7.13
C LEU A 26 -14.52 -3.83 -7.86
N VAL A 27 -13.50 -3.38 -7.11
CA VAL A 27 -12.27 -2.86 -7.71
C VAL A 27 -11.57 -3.95 -8.52
N ALA A 28 -11.48 -5.18 -8.02
CA ALA A 28 -10.90 -6.29 -8.76
C ALA A 28 -11.64 -6.56 -10.07
N VAL A 29 -12.98 -6.58 -10.06
CA VAL A 29 -13.79 -6.76 -11.26
C VAL A 29 -13.54 -5.65 -12.29
N VAL A 30 -13.55 -4.38 -11.86
CA VAL A 30 -13.26 -3.24 -12.76
C VAL A 30 -11.86 -3.35 -13.37
N TYR A 31 -10.85 -3.69 -12.58
CA TYR A 31 -9.48 -3.86 -13.08
C TYR A 31 -9.35 -5.04 -14.05
N CYS A 32 -10.05 -6.15 -13.79
CA CYS A 32 -10.09 -7.28 -14.72
C CYS A 32 -10.74 -6.89 -16.07
N LEU A 33 -11.81 -6.09 -16.05
CA LEU A 33 -12.43 -5.57 -17.27
C LEU A 33 -11.51 -4.61 -18.05
N LEU A 34 -10.60 -3.94 -17.37
CA LEU A 34 -9.59 -3.06 -17.97
C LEU A 34 -8.30 -3.79 -18.35
N GLU A 35 -8.26 -5.12 -18.20
CA GLU A 35 -7.09 -5.97 -18.43
C GLU A 35 -5.84 -5.53 -17.62
N ARG A 36 -6.06 -4.92 -16.45
CA ARG A 36 -5.01 -4.47 -15.52
C ARG A 36 -4.92 -5.37 -14.29
N ASN A 37 -3.72 -5.48 -13.72
CA ASN A 37 -3.52 -6.23 -12.48
C ASN A 37 -4.17 -5.50 -11.29
N PRO A 38 -5.17 -6.09 -10.61
CA PRO A 38 -5.91 -5.44 -9.52
C PRO A 38 -5.15 -5.39 -8.19
N ALA A 39 -4.03 -6.12 -8.05
CA ALA A 39 -3.41 -6.39 -6.76
C ALA A 39 -3.17 -5.12 -5.93
N PHE A 40 -2.57 -4.08 -6.52
CA PHE A 40 -2.19 -2.88 -5.77
C PHE A 40 -3.37 -1.97 -5.46
N ALA A 41 -4.37 -1.92 -6.32
CA ALA A 41 -5.61 -1.21 -6.05
C ALA A 41 -6.40 -1.91 -4.93
N CYS A 42 -6.53 -3.23 -4.95
CA CYS A 42 -7.17 -3.99 -3.88
C CYS A 42 -6.44 -3.84 -2.54
N ILE A 43 -5.10 -3.88 -2.54
CA ILE A 43 -4.30 -3.60 -1.35
C ILE A 43 -4.55 -2.16 -0.85
N GLY A 44 -4.67 -1.19 -1.75
CA GLY A 44 -5.03 0.20 -1.43
C GLY A 44 -6.39 0.30 -0.73
N VAL A 45 -7.39 -0.44 -1.20
CA VAL A 45 -8.72 -0.54 -0.58
C VAL A 45 -8.63 -1.17 0.81
N ILE A 46 -7.98 -2.33 0.94
CA ILE A 46 -7.93 -3.10 2.20
C ILE A 46 -7.28 -2.27 3.31
N PHE A 47 -6.18 -1.60 3.01
CA PHE A 47 -5.48 -0.75 4.00
C PHE A 47 -6.10 0.64 4.15
N GLY A 48 -6.73 1.18 3.11
CA GLY A 48 -7.36 2.49 3.12
C GLY A 48 -8.71 2.53 3.85
N LEU A 49 -9.46 1.42 3.91
CA LEU A 49 -10.75 1.37 4.61
C LEU A 49 -10.56 1.23 6.12
N GLY A 50 -10.72 2.33 6.83
CA GLY A 50 -10.76 2.41 8.28
C GLY A 50 -12.15 2.17 8.87
N THR A 51 -12.24 2.25 10.20
CA THR A 51 -13.50 2.20 10.95
C THR A 51 -14.35 3.44 10.70
N ASP A 52 -13.71 4.58 10.63
CA ASP A 52 -14.27 5.90 10.40
C ASP A 52 -13.44 6.68 9.35
N MET A 53 -13.85 7.91 9.06
CA MET A 53 -13.18 8.74 8.07
C MET A 53 -11.76 9.17 8.49
N PRO A 54 -11.52 9.64 9.73
CA PRO A 54 -10.17 9.94 10.21
C PRO A 54 -9.20 8.75 10.12
N ASP A 55 -9.66 7.57 10.50
CA ASP A 55 -8.88 6.33 10.41
C ASP A 55 -8.55 5.97 8.95
N SER A 56 -9.53 6.12 8.05
CA SER A 56 -9.30 5.90 6.62
C SER A 56 -8.30 6.88 6.01
N ILE A 57 -8.37 8.16 6.36
CA ILE A 57 -7.42 9.18 5.89
C ILE A 57 -6.01 8.85 6.38
N LYS A 58 -5.86 8.48 7.66
CA LYS A 58 -4.57 8.12 8.25
C LYS A 58 -3.99 6.87 7.56
N ASN A 59 -4.75 5.80 7.46
CA ASN A 59 -4.28 4.53 6.92
C ASN A 59 -4.06 4.61 5.40
N GLY A 60 -4.98 5.23 4.67
CA GLY A 60 -4.84 5.50 3.24
C GLY A 60 -3.67 6.42 2.94
N GLY A 61 -3.49 7.48 3.72
CA GLY A 61 -2.35 8.39 3.62
C GLY A 61 -1.03 7.67 3.87
N ASN A 62 -0.92 6.86 4.92
CA ASN A 62 0.27 6.06 5.19
C ASN A 62 0.63 5.18 3.97
N ARG A 63 -0.38 4.54 3.37
CA ARG A 63 -0.19 3.68 2.21
C ARG A 63 0.21 4.46 0.97
N LEU A 64 -0.48 5.55 0.66
CA LEU A 64 -0.25 6.36 -0.53
C LEU A 64 1.13 7.06 -0.49
N PHE A 65 1.39 7.82 0.58
CA PHE A 65 2.65 8.57 0.71
C PHE A 65 3.85 7.64 0.86
N GLY A 66 3.71 6.53 1.58
CA GLY A 66 4.77 5.53 1.66
C GLY A 66 5.09 4.92 0.30
N THR A 67 4.06 4.52 -0.47
CA THR A 67 4.25 3.98 -1.83
C THR A 67 4.87 5.02 -2.77
N LEU A 68 4.46 6.30 -2.66
CA LEU A 68 5.02 7.39 -3.45
C LEU A 68 6.50 7.61 -3.15
N ILE A 69 6.85 7.80 -1.87
CA ILE A 69 8.23 8.06 -1.46
C ILE A 69 9.11 6.83 -1.77
N GLY A 70 8.66 5.64 -1.39
CA GLY A 70 9.40 4.39 -1.62
C GLY A 70 9.57 4.07 -3.10
N GLY A 71 8.56 4.30 -3.93
CA GLY A 71 8.61 4.06 -5.37
C GLY A 71 9.55 5.02 -6.10
N LEU A 72 9.49 6.31 -5.79
CA LEU A 72 10.41 7.31 -6.37
C LEU A 72 11.85 7.06 -5.93
N LEU A 73 12.08 6.76 -4.65
CA LEU A 73 13.38 6.43 -4.13
C LEU A 73 13.94 5.15 -4.77
N ALA A 74 13.09 4.14 -4.96
CA ALA A 74 13.48 2.90 -5.62
C ALA A 74 13.95 3.13 -7.06
N ILE A 75 13.25 3.98 -7.83
CA ILE A 75 13.66 4.37 -9.18
C ILE A 75 15.05 5.03 -9.14
N ALA A 76 15.28 5.97 -8.23
CA ALA A 76 16.55 6.67 -8.12
C ALA A 76 17.71 5.72 -7.76
N VAL A 77 17.51 4.86 -6.77
CA VAL A 77 18.52 3.90 -6.31
C VAL A 77 18.83 2.86 -7.39
N PHE A 78 17.80 2.34 -8.06
CA PHE A 78 17.98 1.36 -9.13
C PHE A 78 18.68 1.97 -10.35
N TRP A 79 18.35 3.22 -10.68
CA TRP A 79 19.07 3.97 -11.72
C TRP A 79 20.56 4.12 -11.41
N VAL A 80 20.92 4.45 -10.16
CA VAL A 80 22.33 4.52 -9.72
C VAL A 80 22.98 3.14 -9.82
N TYR A 81 22.31 2.07 -9.38
CA TYR A 81 22.80 0.71 -9.44
C TYR A 81 23.13 0.28 -10.87
N LEU A 82 22.26 0.59 -11.85
CA LEU A 82 22.45 0.22 -13.26
C LEU A 82 23.64 0.91 -13.95
N ARG A 83 24.20 1.97 -13.36
CA ARG A 83 25.46 2.57 -13.85
C ARG A 83 26.65 1.64 -13.65
N PHE A 84 26.61 0.77 -12.65
CA PHE A 84 27.67 -0.19 -12.35
C PHE A 84 27.33 -1.59 -12.86
N TYR A 85 26.07 -1.96 -12.90
CA TYR A 85 25.56 -3.27 -13.32
C TYR A 85 24.41 -3.12 -14.34
N PRO A 86 24.72 -2.82 -15.62
CA PRO A 86 23.69 -2.54 -16.63
C PRO A 86 22.72 -3.69 -16.88
N GLN A 87 23.15 -4.94 -16.66
CA GLN A 87 22.31 -6.13 -16.82
C GLN A 87 21.47 -6.45 -15.58
N GLY A 88 21.60 -5.66 -14.51
CA GLY A 88 20.94 -5.94 -13.24
C GLY A 88 21.58 -7.12 -12.50
N GLY A 89 20.77 -7.84 -11.75
CA GLY A 89 21.20 -9.00 -10.94
C GLY A 89 21.39 -8.66 -9.47
N HIS A 90 21.59 -9.70 -8.66
CA HIS A 90 21.80 -9.54 -7.23
C HIS A 90 23.31 -9.41 -6.94
N SER A 91 23.71 -8.28 -6.40
CA SER A 91 25.11 -8.03 -6.03
C SER A 91 25.20 -7.44 -4.62
N MET A 92 26.40 -7.55 -4.04
CA MET A 92 26.68 -6.93 -2.72
C MET A 92 26.47 -5.42 -2.75
N LEU A 93 26.72 -4.77 -3.90
CA LEU A 93 26.45 -3.34 -4.07
C LEU A 93 24.98 -3.01 -3.92
N LEU A 94 24.09 -3.84 -4.47
CA LEU A 94 22.64 -3.64 -4.35
C LEU A 94 22.19 -3.73 -2.88
N ALA A 95 22.75 -4.66 -2.12
CA ALA A 95 22.48 -4.79 -0.69
C ALA A 95 22.95 -3.56 0.12
N LEU A 96 24.13 -3.03 -0.19
CA LEU A 96 24.64 -1.81 0.44
C LEU A 96 23.79 -0.58 0.07
N LEU A 97 23.40 -0.46 -1.20
CA LEU A 97 22.51 0.60 -1.66
C LEU A 97 21.13 0.50 -1.01
N LEU A 98 20.59 -0.71 -0.79
CA LEU A 98 19.34 -0.88 -0.05
C LEU A 98 19.49 -0.35 1.38
N GLY A 99 20.59 -0.67 2.09
CA GLY A 99 20.83 -0.17 3.45
C GLY A 99 20.81 1.35 3.50
N ALA A 100 21.55 2.01 2.60
CA ALA A 100 21.56 3.47 2.50
C ALA A 100 20.16 4.02 2.12
N ALA A 101 19.47 3.38 1.20
CA ALA A 101 18.14 3.78 0.77
C ALA A 101 17.09 3.68 1.89
N ILE A 102 17.18 2.67 2.77
CA ILE A 102 16.31 2.56 3.95
C ILE A 102 16.49 3.76 4.88
N VAL A 103 17.73 4.18 5.13
CA VAL A 103 18.00 5.37 5.96
C VAL A 103 17.36 6.60 5.32
N VAL A 104 17.57 6.82 4.03
CA VAL A 104 16.97 7.95 3.29
C VAL A 104 15.44 7.86 3.32
N LEU A 105 14.86 6.67 3.11
CA LEU A 105 13.41 6.44 3.19
C LEU A 105 12.85 6.87 4.55
N ILE A 106 13.50 6.44 5.64
CA ILE A 106 13.07 6.77 7.00
C ILE A 106 13.11 8.29 7.23
N LEU A 107 14.19 8.96 6.83
CA LEU A 107 14.33 10.42 6.97
C LEU A 107 13.27 11.17 6.15
N LEU A 108 13.04 10.77 4.89
CA LEU A 108 12.01 11.36 4.05
C LEU A 108 10.61 11.16 4.64
N CYS A 109 10.31 9.94 5.09
CA CYS A 109 9.04 9.66 5.72
C CYS A 109 8.85 10.42 7.03
N GLN A 110 9.87 10.56 7.87
CA GLN A 110 9.81 11.36 9.11
C GLN A 110 9.45 12.82 8.81
N TYR A 111 9.98 13.37 7.71
CA TYR A 111 9.72 14.76 7.33
C TYR A 111 8.34 14.94 6.70
N PHE A 112 7.95 14.08 5.75
CA PHE A 112 6.71 14.24 4.98
C PHE A 112 5.51 13.49 5.57
N TRP A 113 5.68 12.20 5.95
CA TRP A 113 4.60 11.34 6.42
C TRP A 113 5.11 10.14 7.22
N PRO A 114 5.21 10.23 8.55
CA PRO A 114 5.88 9.22 9.39
C PRO A 114 5.34 7.79 9.25
N GLY A 115 4.03 7.64 9.00
CA GLY A 115 3.40 6.33 8.79
C GLY A 115 3.74 5.66 7.46
N GLY A 116 4.45 6.34 6.56
CA GLY A 116 4.81 5.84 5.23
C GLY A 116 5.99 4.88 5.19
N VAL A 117 6.76 4.74 6.28
CA VAL A 117 7.99 3.92 6.31
C VAL A 117 7.74 2.47 5.91
N GLN A 118 6.72 1.82 6.49
CA GLN A 118 6.43 0.41 6.22
C GLN A 118 6.03 0.17 4.76
N PRO A 119 4.99 0.83 4.20
CA PRO A 119 4.64 0.62 2.80
C PRO A 119 5.72 1.07 1.82
N GLY A 120 6.48 2.13 2.16
CA GLY A 120 7.60 2.58 1.35
C GLY A 120 8.74 1.56 1.29
N GLY A 121 9.09 0.96 2.42
CA GLY A 121 10.10 -0.10 2.50
C GLY A 121 9.72 -1.34 1.68
N VAL A 122 8.44 -1.75 1.72
CA VAL A 122 7.94 -2.87 0.90
C VAL A 122 8.11 -2.57 -0.59
N VAL A 123 7.72 -1.38 -1.04
CA VAL A 123 7.88 -0.98 -2.45
C VAL A 123 9.34 -0.93 -2.86
N LEU A 124 10.18 -0.30 -2.03
CA LEU A 124 11.61 -0.22 -2.27
C LEU A 124 12.23 -1.61 -2.48
N CYS A 125 11.98 -2.56 -1.58
CA CYS A 125 12.50 -3.92 -1.69
C CYS A 125 12.01 -4.65 -2.95
N ILE A 126 10.71 -4.55 -3.28
CA ILE A 126 10.16 -5.23 -4.45
C ILE A 126 10.76 -4.68 -5.74
N VAL A 127 10.89 -3.36 -5.86
CA VAL A 127 11.48 -2.75 -7.05
C VAL A 127 12.94 -3.16 -7.22
N LEU A 128 13.73 -3.16 -6.14
CA LEU A 128 15.15 -3.46 -6.22
C LEU A 128 15.44 -4.95 -6.49
N PHE A 129 14.63 -5.87 -5.97
CA PHE A 129 14.95 -7.31 -6.01
C PHE A 129 14.04 -8.15 -6.90
N SER A 130 12.85 -7.67 -7.23
CA SER A 130 11.85 -8.49 -7.93
C SER A 130 11.40 -7.90 -9.26
N THR A 131 11.90 -6.71 -9.64
CA THR A 131 11.45 -6.05 -10.86
C THR A 131 12.55 -6.13 -11.95
N PRO A 132 12.20 -6.50 -13.20
CA PRO A 132 13.13 -6.50 -14.31
C PRO A 132 13.68 -5.10 -14.62
N VAL A 133 14.93 -5.04 -15.13
CA VAL A 133 15.64 -3.81 -15.46
C VAL A 133 14.87 -2.94 -16.47
N GLU A 134 14.18 -3.59 -17.43
CA GLU A 134 13.47 -2.89 -18.50
C GLU A 134 12.18 -2.20 -18.02
N THR A 135 11.61 -2.66 -16.92
CA THR A 135 10.26 -2.26 -16.49
C THR A 135 10.19 -1.57 -15.14
N TYR A 136 11.31 -1.42 -14.41
CA TYR A 136 11.29 -0.92 -13.02
C TYR A 136 10.64 0.46 -12.86
N VAL A 137 10.82 1.38 -13.83
CA VAL A 137 10.19 2.70 -13.80
C VAL A 137 8.69 2.57 -13.99
N ALA A 138 8.27 1.87 -15.07
CA ALA A 138 6.85 1.68 -15.36
C ALA A 138 6.14 0.92 -14.23
N TYR A 139 6.79 -0.10 -13.67
CA TYR A 139 6.27 -0.85 -12.53
C TYR A 139 6.07 0.04 -11.31
N SER A 140 7.06 0.86 -10.95
CA SER A 140 6.97 1.77 -9.79
C SER A 140 5.87 2.80 -9.97
N LEU A 141 5.75 3.41 -11.13
CA LEU A 141 4.71 4.40 -11.44
C LEU A 141 3.31 3.77 -11.45
N ASN A 142 3.14 2.61 -12.06
CA ASN A 142 1.87 1.87 -12.03
C ASN A 142 1.47 1.51 -10.58
N ARG A 143 2.44 1.11 -9.75
CA ARG A 143 2.20 0.79 -8.35
C ARG A 143 1.71 2.00 -7.55
N ILE A 144 2.31 3.17 -7.77
CA ILE A 144 1.87 4.44 -7.17
C ILE A 144 0.44 4.75 -7.61
N PHE A 145 0.18 4.69 -8.92
CA PHE A 145 -1.14 4.97 -9.49
C PHE A 145 -2.22 4.02 -8.95
N ASP A 146 -2.00 2.72 -9.02
CA ASP A 146 -2.99 1.72 -8.60
C ASP A 146 -3.25 1.80 -7.08
N THR A 147 -2.22 2.10 -6.28
CA THR A 147 -2.40 2.37 -4.84
C THR A 147 -3.24 3.62 -4.60
N ALA A 148 -3.00 4.69 -5.37
CA ALA A 148 -3.79 5.92 -5.26
C ALA A 148 -5.26 5.67 -5.58
N VAL A 149 -5.55 4.96 -6.67
CA VAL A 149 -6.93 4.57 -7.04
C VAL A 149 -7.58 3.78 -5.91
N GLY A 150 -6.92 2.77 -5.37
CA GLY A 150 -7.45 1.96 -4.27
C GLY A 150 -7.75 2.77 -3.02
N VAL A 151 -6.86 3.68 -2.63
CA VAL A 151 -7.05 4.57 -1.47
C VAL A 151 -8.20 5.56 -1.71
N ILE A 152 -8.28 6.17 -2.89
CA ILE A 152 -9.37 7.10 -3.24
C ILE A 152 -10.72 6.37 -3.17
N VAL A 153 -10.83 5.17 -3.75
CA VAL A 153 -12.06 4.36 -3.67
C VAL A 153 -12.41 4.03 -2.22
N ALA A 154 -11.42 3.67 -1.39
CA ALA A 154 -11.64 3.42 0.04
C ALA A 154 -12.22 4.65 0.76
N LEU A 155 -11.66 5.83 0.51
CA LEU A 155 -12.14 7.09 1.10
C LEU A 155 -13.56 7.43 0.63
N LEU A 156 -13.86 7.28 -0.65
CA LEU A 156 -15.19 7.51 -1.20
C LEU A 156 -16.22 6.56 -0.59
N VAL A 157 -15.91 5.27 -0.51
CA VAL A 157 -16.81 4.28 0.10
C VAL A 157 -17.05 4.60 1.58
N ASN A 158 -16.02 5.02 2.31
CA ASN A 158 -16.18 5.37 3.72
C ASN A 158 -16.96 6.69 3.90
N TYR A 159 -16.85 7.61 2.97
CA TYR A 159 -17.62 8.85 2.95
C TYR A 159 -19.12 8.62 2.69
N PHE A 160 -19.45 7.80 1.68
CA PHE A 160 -20.85 7.54 1.30
C PHE A 160 -21.56 6.53 2.21
N LEU A 161 -20.80 5.55 2.76
CA LEU A 161 -21.32 4.47 3.61
C LEU A 161 -20.71 4.50 5.02
N PRO A 162 -20.88 5.60 5.78
CA PRO A 162 -20.41 5.65 7.18
C PRO A 162 -21.23 4.66 8.04
N ARG A 163 -20.58 4.12 9.06
CA ARG A 163 -21.19 3.14 9.99
C ARG A 163 -22.53 3.63 10.56
N GLU A 164 -22.61 4.89 10.93
CA GLU A 164 -23.79 5.51 11.55
C GLU A 164 -25.04 5.46 10.65
N ARG A 165 -24.88 5.71 9.35
CA ARG A 165 -26.00 5.64 8.40
C ARG A 165 -26.54 4.22 8.21
N VAL A 166 -25.67 3.23 8.26
CA VAL A 166 -26.06 1.83 8.05
C VAL A 166 -26.72 1.27 9.29
N VAL A 167 -26.21 1.55 10.48
CA VAL A 167 -26.84 1.14 11.75
C VAL A 167 -28.23 1.76 11.86
N ALA A 168 -28.38 3.05 11.57
CA ALA A 168 -29.67 3.73 11.58
C ALA A 168 -30.69 3.19 10.56
N PHE A 169 -30.22 2.52 9.50
CA PHE A 169 -31.09 1.84 8.52
C PHE A 169 -31.59 0.49 9.02
N TRP A 170 -30.80 -0.23 9.81
CA TRP A 170 -31.17 -1.55 10.37
C TRP A 170 -31.99 -1.47 11.65
N GLU A 171 -32.01 -0.34 12.35
CA GLU A 171 -32.83 -0.08 13.53
C GLU A 171 -34.24 0.48 13.21
N LYS A 172 -34.54 0.71 11.92
CA LYS A 172 -35.88 1.07 11.42
C LYS A 172 -36.60 -0.16 10.86
#